data_726243dfc6fb04002bdff02a07f4b3f9
#
_entry.id   726243dfc6fb04002bdff02a07f4b3f9
#
_cell.length_a   1.000
_cell.length_b   1.000
_cell.length_c   1.000
_cell.angle_alpha   90.00
_cell.angle_beta   90.00
_cell.angle_gamma   90.00
#
_symmetry.space_group_name_H-M   'P 1'
#
loop_
_entity.id
_entity.type
_entity.pdbx_description
1 polymer ?
#
loop_
_entity_poly.entity_id
_entity_poly.type
_entity_poly.pdbx_seq_one_letter_code
_entity_poly.pdbx_strand_id
1 'polypeptide(L)'
;MNEPYEDPSDFRNPSGTLVCGICGEPKETEPYANGIRFPILHAHQLETLVSHKETDEQRAARIKRNRERCFAGEFYEEGQRDWFSAADFETDKDALAECEAFVRNFPEAKRTKSGAGLLLFGHVGRGKTFLAGCVANALLDMGYSVLMTSTRRIRSMIERSYGSQNEVIERLCKLDLVILDDMFRDKDTEAGREIVFDVTDALYKMRVPIIVTTNASVESLKYPPEPMRPVVDRVKERCRRVEVTGPNRRQVKAA
;
A
#
# COMPACT_ATOMS: atom_id res chain seq x y z
N MET A 1 -32.74 -22.83 8.94
CA MET A 1 -33.10 -22.12 7.69
C MET A 1 -33.15 -20.66 8.08
N ASN A 2 -32.14 -19.89 7.68
CA ASN A 2 -32.14 -18.45 7.95
C ASN A 2 -33.16 -17.82 6.99
N GLU A 3 -34.17 -17.17 7.56
CA GLU A 3 -35.06 -16.33 6.77
C GLU A 3 -34.24 -15.27 6.04
N PRO A 4 -34.51 -14.98 4.75
CA PRO A 4 -33.84 -13.88 4.06
C PRO A 4 -34.14 -12.60 4.85
N TYR A 5 -33.11 -11.79 5.06
CA TYR A 5 -33.22 -10.49 5.71
C TYR A 5 -34.23 -9.63 4.94
N GLU A 6 -35.43 -9.46 5.52
CA GLU A 6 -36.47 -8.61 4.99
C GLU A 6 -36.32 -7.21 5.59
N ASP A 7 -36.13 -6.22 4.71
CA ASP A 7 -36.21 -4.83 5.10
C ASP A 7 -37.69 -4.45 5.27
N PRO A 8 -38.07 -3.63 6.25
CA PRO A 8 -39.47 -3.20 6.42
C PRO A 8 -40.10 -2.54 5.19
N SER A 9 -39.28 -2.05 4.25
CA SER A 9 -39.73 -1.46 2.98
C SER A 9 -39.94 -2.47 1.85
N ASP A 10 -39.52 -3.74 2.02
CA ASP A 10 -39.68 -4.80 1.01
C ASP A 10 -41.14 -5.16 0.82
N PHE A 11 -41.52 -5.50 -0.41
CA PHE A 11 -42.89 -5.90 -0.74
C PHE A 11 -42.92 -7.05 -1.75
N ARG A 12 -44.05 -7.78 -1.79
CA ARG A 12 -44.26 -8.78 -2.84
C ARG A 12 -45.08 -8.20 -3.97
N ASN A 13 -44.57 -8.38 -5.19
CA ASN A 13 -45.26 -7.99 -6.41
C ASN A 13 -46.45 -8.93 -6.73
N PRO A 14 -47.29 -8.65 -7.73
CA PRO A 14 -48.43 -9.50 -8.10
C PRO A 14 -48.05 -10.94 -8.48
N SER A 15 -46.82 -11.22 -8.91
CA SER A 15 -46.32 -12.57 -9.19
C SER A 15 -45.80 -13.30 -7.93
N GLY A 16 -45.88 -12.65 -6.75
CA GLY A 16 -45.45 -13.22 -5.48
C GLY A 16 -43.95 -13.12 -5.23
N THR A 17 -43.19 -12.47 -6.11
CA THR A 17 -41.73 -12.29 -5.95
C THR A 17 -41.45 -11.18 -4.93
N LEU A 18 -40.52 -11.42 -3.99
CA LEU A 18 -40.05 -10.41 -3.04
C LEU A 18 -39.22 -9.37 -3.79
N VAL A 19 -39.58 -8.11 -3.61
CA VAL A 19 -38.95 -6.94 -4.26
C VAL A 19 -38.36 -6.02 -3.19
N CYS A 20 -37.19 -5.53 -3.44
CA CYS A 20 -36.49 -4.58 -2.57
C CYS A 20 -37.18 -3.21 -2.58
N GLY A 21 -37.61 -2.74 -1.42
CA GLY A 21 -38.24 -1.42 -1.27
C GLY A 21 -37.30 -0.23 -1.54
N ILE A 22 -35.98 -0.46 -1.55
CA ILE A 22 -34.98 0.58 -1.78
C ILE A 22 -34.67 0.78 -3.26
N CYS A 23 -34.37 -0.31 -4.01
CA CYS A 23 -33.97 -0.22 -5.42
C CYS A 23 -35.02 -0.75 -6.40
N GLY A 24 -36.10 -1.36 -5.94
CA GLY A 24 -37.16 -1.90 -6.79
C GLY A 24 -36.83 -3.19 -7.54
N GLU A 25 -35.66 -3.78 -7.31
CA GLU A 25 -35.22 -5.00 -7.98
C GLU A 25 -35.67 -6.27 -7.21
N PRO A 26 -35.85 -7.42 -7.89
CA PRO A 26 -36.20 -8.68 -7.21
C PRO A 26 -35.13 -9.11 -6.21
N LYS A 27 -35.55 -9.52 -5.01
CA LYS A 27 -34.68 -10.09 -3.95
C LYS A 27 -34.58 -11.62 -4.01
N GLU A 28 -35.33 -12.24 -4.87
CA GLU A 28 -35.35 -13.70 -5.08
C GLU A 28 -35.49 -14.03 -6.57
N THR A 29 -34.96 -15.18 -6.99
CA THR A 29 -35.11 -15.64 -8.37
C THR A 29 -36.57 -16.00 -8.67
N GLU A 30 -36.95 -16.05 -9.94
CA GLU A 30 -38.17 -16.74 -10.36
C GLU A 30 -38.15 -18.19 -9.84
N PRO A 31 -39.30 -18.77 -9.48
CA PRO A 31 -39.32 -20.12 -8.95
C PRO A 31 -38.87 -21.14 -10.01
N TYR A 32 -37.97 -22.01 -9.64
CA TYR A 32 -37.61 -23.16 -10.45
C TYR A 32 -38.78 -24.17 -10.52
N ALA A 33 -38.68 -25.17 -11.41
CA ALA A 33 -39.73 -26.20 -11.61
C ALA A 33 -40.16 -26.92 -10.31
N ASN A 34 -39.31 -26.92 -9.28
CA ASN A 34 -39.58 -27.46 -7.95
C ASN A 34 -40.15 -26.42 -6.95
N GLY A 35 -40.45 -25.22 -7.39
CA GLY A 35 -40.96 -24.12 -6.57
C GLY A 35 -39.92 -23.42 -5.68
N ILE A 36 -38.64 -23.80 -5.77
CA ILE A 36 -37.57 -23.19 -4.97
C ILE A 36 -37.18 -21.86 -5.56
N ARG A 37 -37.04 -20.83 -4.72
CA ARG A 37 -36.49 -19.50 -5.04
C ARG A 37 -35.20 -19.31 -4.30
N PHE A 38 -34.22 -18.71 -4.94
CA PHE A 38 -32.93 -18.36 -4.32
C PHE A 38 -32.88 -16.88 -4.01
N PRO A 39 -32.37 -16.47 -2.84
CA PRO A 39 -32.22 -15.07 -2.50
C PRO A 39 -31.18 -14.40 -3.42
N ILE A 40 -31.48 -13.18 -3.84
CA ILE A 40 -30.57 -12.30 -4.60
C ILE A 40 -30.10 -11.19 -3.66
N LEU A 41 -28.78 -11.08 -3.49
CA LEU A 41 -28.17 -10.02 -2.70
C LEU A 41 -27.94 -8.78 -3.57
N HIS A 42 -28.46 -7.64 -3.14
CA HIS A 42 -28.32 -6.37 -3.82
C HIS A 42 -27.06 -5.64 -3.37
N ALA A 43 -26.51 -4.78 -4.23
CA ALA A 43 -25.27 -4.04 -3.95
C ALA A 43 -25.34 -3.24 -2.63
N HIS A 44 -26.47 -2.57 -2.34
CA HIS A 44 -26.68 -1.84 -1.09
C HIS A 44 -26.83 -2.75 0.14
N GLN A 45 -27.26 -4.00 -0.02
CA GLN A 45 -27.28 -5.01 1.04
C GLN A 45 -25.88 -5.58 1.27
N LEU A 46 -25.10 -5.79 0.20
CA LEU A 46 -23.70 -6.16 0.30
C LEU A 46 -22.89 -5.09 1.02
N GLU A 47 -23.16 -3.82 0.73
CA GLU A 47 -22.56 -2.69 1.47
C GLU A 47 -22.95 -2.70 2.95
N THR A 48 -24.19 -3.07 3.29
CA THR A 48 -24.65 -3.16 4.69
C THR A 48 -24.13 -4.42 5.39
N LEU A 49 -24.03 -5.55 4.69
CA LEU A 49 -23.44 -6.80 5.21
C LEU A 49 -21.91 -6.73 5.35
N VAL A 50 -21.26 -6.01 4.45
CA VAL A 50 -19.81 -5.75 4.49
C VAL A 50 -19.50 -4.60 5.45
N SER A 51 -20.43 -3.68 5.69
CA SER A 51 -20.32 -2.66 6.71
C SER A 51 -20.70 -3.17 8.10
N HIS A 52 -19.96 -4.14 8.66
CA HIS A 52 -19.60 -3.95 10.05
C HIS A 52 -18.83 -2.63 10.07
N LYS A 53 -19.54 -1.52 10.28
CA LYS A 53 -18.90 -0.22 10.47
C LYS A 53 -17.92 -0.44 11.60
N GLU A 54 -16.64 -0.50 11.23
CA GLU A 54 -15.55 -0.52 12.19
C GLU A 54 -15.82 0.63 13.16
N THR A 55 -15.94 0.33 14.45
CA THR A 55 -16.13 1.38 15.45
C THR A 55 -14.90 2.29 15.47
N ASP A 56 -15.05 3.53 15.92
CA ASP A 56 -13.92 4.46 16.02
C ASP A 56 -12.79 3.87 16.89
N GLU A 57 -13.13 3.10 17.92
CA GLU A 57 -12.16 2.40 18.76
C GLU A 57 -11.43 1.28 18.00
N GLN A 58 -12.15 0.49 17.21
CA GLN A 58 -11.54 -0.57 16.37
C GLN A 58 -10.62 0.02 15.32
N ARG A 59 -11.04 1.13 14.70
CA ARG A 59 -10.23 1.89 13.73
C ARG A 59 -8.98 2.44 14.39
N ALA A 60 -9.09 3.07 15.55
CA ALA A 60 -7.94 3.61 16.29
C ALA A 60 -6.96 2.50 16.69
N ALA A 61 -7.47 1.35 17.17
CA ALA A 61 -6.64 0.19 17.50
C ALA A 61 -5.94 -0.41 16.27
N ARG A 62 -6.60 -0.43 15.11
CA ARG A 62 -6.01 -0.88 13.84
C ARG A 62 -4.91 0.07 13.38
N ILE A 63 -5.16 1.37 13.40
CA ILE A 63 -4.17 2.40 13.06
C ILE A 63 -2.94 2.26 13.96
N LYS A 64 -3.14 2.15 15.26
CA LYS A 64 -2.05 1.96 16.23
C LYS A 64 -1.20 0.74 15.90
N ARG A 65 -1.82 -0.44 15.69
CA ARG A 65 -1.10 -1.67 15.31
C ARG A 65 -0.36 -1.53 13.98
N ASN A 66 -0.98 -0.90 12.98
CA ASN A 66 -0.35 -0.68 11.68
C ASN A 66 0.87 0.24 11.81
N ARG A 67 0.76 1.28 12.63
CA ARG A 67 1.86 2.22 12.90
C ARG A 67 3.03 1.54 13.62
N GLU A 68 2.76 0.74 14.64
CA GLU A 68 3.77 -0.05 15.35
C GLU A 68 4.50 -1.02 14.40
N ARG A 69 3.78 -1.67 13.47
CA ARG A 69 4.36 -2.59 12.49
C ARG A 69 5.15 -1.87 11.39
N CYS A 70 4.68 -0.73 10.92
CA CYS A 70 5.31 0.02 9.84
C CYS A 70 6.75 0.40 10.18
N PHE A 71 6.94 0.91 11.40
CA PHE A 71 8.23 1.42 11.85
C PHE A 71 8.93 0.46 12.84
N ALA A 72 8.42 -0.79 13.00
CA ALA A 72 9.02 -1.75 13.92
C ALA A 72 10.43 -2.16 13.47
N GLY A 73 11.43 -1.94 14.32
CA GLY A 73 12.81 -2.42 14.20
C GLY A 73 13.88 -1.34 14.04
N GLU A 74 15.12 -1.77 13.83
CA GLU A 74 16.39 -1.03 13.98
C GLU A 74 16.54 0.24 13.10
N PHE A 75 15.64 0.51 12.16
CA PHE A 75 15.77 1.65 11.24
C PHE A 75 15.20 2.96 11.78
N TYR A 76 14.25 2.87 12.72
CA TYR A 76 13.58 4.05 13.25
C TYR A 76 13.62 3.95 14.75
N GLU A 77 14.40 4.81 15.39
CA GLU A 77 14.35 5.02 16.83
C GLU A 77 12.95 5.51 17.22
N GLU A 78 12.52 5.18 18.41
CA GLU A 78 11.29 5.69 18.99
C GLU A 78 11.33 7.22 18.93
N GLY A 79 10.39 7.84 18.24
CA GLY A 79 10.40 9.28 17.98
C GLY A 79 10.81 9.69 16.56
N GLN A 80 11.59 8.91 15.82
CA GLN A 80 11.89 9.26 14.42
C GLN A 80 10.65 9.24 13.53
N ARG A 81 9.66 8.38 13.83
CA ARG A 81 8.37 8.37 13.13
C ARG A 81 7.64 9.70 13.22
N ASP A 82 7.80 10.44 14.32
CA ASP A 82 7.13 11.73 14.52
C ASP A 82 7.78 12.84 13.68
N TRP A 83 9.04 12.63 13.26
CA TRP A 83 9.72 13.54 12.33
C TRP A 83 9.08 13.53 10.94
N PHE A 84 8.42 12.43 10.58
CA PHE A 84 7.74 12.28 9.29
C PHE A 84 6.33 12.90 9.28
N SER A 85 5.93 13.59 10.34
CA SER A 85 4.60 14.22 10.43
C SER A 85 4.55 15.62 9.82
N ALA A 86 5.70 16.28 9.67
CA ALA A 86 5.80 17.63 9.12
C ALA A 86 6.83 17.67 7.98
N ALA A 87 6.37 17.88 6.77
CA ALA A 87 7.23 18.06 5.61
C ALA A 87 7.44 19.54 5.32
N ASP A 88 8.56 20.09 5.77
CA ASP A 88 9.04 21.41 5.32
C ASP A 88 9.95 21.22 4.10
N PHE A 89 9.37 21.34 2.92
CA PHE A 89 10.04 21.16 1.63
C PHE A 89 9.89 22.39 0.73
N GLU A 90 10.01 23.59 1.30
CA GLU A 90 9.91 24.82 0.52
C GLU A 90 10.82 24.87 -0.70
N THR A 91 11.99 24.23 -0.61
CA THR A 91 12.99 24.17 -1.69
C THR A 91 12.75 23.02 -2.68
N ASP A 92 11.74 22.15 -2.45
CA ASP A 92 11.46 20.98 -3.29
C ASP A 92 9.95 20.72 -3.37
N LYS A 93 9.22 21.79 -3.72
CA LYS A 93 7.74 21.81 -3.77
C LYS A 93 7.17 20.76 -4.73
N ASP A 94 7.88 20.47 -5.83
CA ASP A 94 7.43 19.51 -6.82
C ASP A 94 7.45 18.08 -6.25
N ALA A 95 8.52 17.70 -5.54
CA ALA A 95 8.62 16.40 -4.91
C ALA A 95 7.57 16.22 -3.79
N LEU A 96 7.31 17.28 -3.02
CA LEU A 96 6.25 17.27 -2.01
C LEU A 96 4.87 17.12 -2.66
N ALA A 97 4.56 17.93 -3.68
CA ALA A 97 3.28 17.89 -4.39
C ALA A 97 2.99 16.51 -5.01
N GLU A 98 4.01 15.82 -5.53
CA GLU A 98 3.89 14.46 -6.05
C GLU A 98 3.57 13.44 -4.94
N CYS A 99 4.20 13.57 -3.77
CA CYS A 99 3.90 12.72 -2.62
C CYS A 99 2.48 12.97 -2.09
N GLU A 100 2.04 14.23 -2.01
CA GLU A 100 0.67 14.59 -1.63
C GLU A 100 -0.37 14.08 -2.63
N ALA A 101 -0.08 14.21 -3.93
CA ALA A 101 -0.94 13.68 -4.98
C ALA A 101 -1.05 12.15 -4.91
N PHE A 102 0.06 11.46 -4.59
CA PHE A 102 0.04 10.02 -4.38
C PHE A 102 -0.88 9.62 -3.22
N VAL A 103 -0.76 10.28 -2.06
CA VAL A 103 -1.62 10.04 -0.89
C VAL A 103 -3.09 10.29 -1.23
N ARG A 104 -3.40 11.41 -1.86
CA ARG A 104 -4.76 11.79 -2.24
C ARG A 104 -5.42 10.80 -3.19
N ASN A 105 -4.66 10.26 -4.15
CA ASN A 105 -5.14 9.32 -5.15
C ASN A 105 -5.06 7.85 -4.72
N PHE A 106 -4.47 7.57 -3.56
CA PHE A 106 -4.23 6.20 -3.08
C PHE A 106 -5.51 5.35 -2.92
N PRO A 107 -6.63 5.89 -2.35
CA PRO A 107 -7.88 5.13 -2.24
C PRO A 107 -8.36 4.59 -3.60
N GLU A 108 -8.33 5.42 -4.63
CA GLU A 108 -8.72 5.02 -5.99
C GLU A 108 -7.73 4.02 -6.60
N ALA A 109 -6.44 4.22 -6.42
CA ALA A 109 -5.41 3.30 -6.87
C ALA A 109 -5.56 1.90 -6.23
N LYS A 110 -5.96 1.84 -4.96
CA LYS A 110 -6.28 0.57 -4.27
C LYS A 110 -7.54 -0.07 -4.83
N ARG A 111 -8.60 0.71 -5.02
CA ARG A 111 -9.87 0.23 -5.56
C ARG A 111 -9.69 -0.39 -6.96
N THR A 112 -8.92 0.25 -7.81
CA THR A 112 -8.65 -0.20 -9.19
C THR A 112 -7.53 -1.22 -9.30
N LYS A 113 -6.84 -1.53 -8.18
CA LYS A 113 -5.65 -2.40 -8.15
C LYS A 113 -4.61 -1.99 -9.20
N SER A 114 -4.38 -0.68 -9.34
CA SER A 114 -3.44 -0.15 -10.35
C SER A 114 -2.00 -0.58 -10.07
N GLY A 115 -1.62 -0.77 -8.80
CA GLY A 115 -0.26 -1.04 -8.37
C GLY A 115 0.69 0.15 -8.59
N ALA A 116 0.14 1.35 -8.80
CA ALA A 116 0.93 2.56 -9.00
C ALA A 116 1.77 2.90 -7.75
N GLY A 117 2.98 3.37 -7.96
CA GLY A 117 3.94 3.69 -6.91
C GLY A 117 4.74 4.96 -7.18
N LEU A 118 5.74 5.23 -6.32
CA LEU A 118 6.69 6.32 -6.48
C LEU A 118 8.13 5.80 -6.48
N LEU A 119 8.98 6.38 -7.31
CA LEU A 119 10.43 6.23 -7.26
C LEU A 119 11.04 7.57 -6.90
N LEU A 120 11.42 7.72 -5.61
CA LEU A 120 12.09 8.91 -5.09
C LEU A 120 13.61 8.74 -5.26
N PHE A 121 14.22 9.54 -6.11
CA PHE A 121 15.65 9.45 -6.40
C PHE A 121 16.35 10.80 -6.26
N GLY A 122 17.68 10.79 -6.19
CA GLY A 122 18.47 12.00 -6.02
C GLY A 122 19.60 11.81 -5.00
N HIS A 123 20.44 12.81 -4.81
CA HIS A 123 21.62 12.71 -3.95
C HIS A 123 21.31 12.44 -2.48
N VAL A 124 22.31 11.95 -1.74
CA VAL A 124 22.23 11.67 -0.30
C VAL A 124 21.87 12.95 0.48
N GLY A 125 21.08 12.80 1.55
CA GLY A 125 20.74 13.90 2.46
C GLY A 125 19.61 14.82 2.00
N ARG A 126 19.03 14.62 0.83
CA ARG A 126 18.00 15.50 0.27
C ARG A 126 16.57 15.26 0.77
N GLY A 127 16.33 14.24 1.62
CA GLY A 127 15.05 14.04 2.27
C GLY A 127 14.14 12.96 1.63
N LYS A 128 14.65 12.12 0.73
CA LYS A 128 13.86 11.02 0.11
C LYS A 128 13.18 10.11 1.12
N THR A 129 13.97 9.58 2.07
CA THR A 129 13.47 8.74 3.17
C THR A 129 12.45 9.48 4.02
N PHE A 130 12.66 10.78 4.26
CA PHE A 130 11.74 11.62 5.00
C PHE A 130 10.39 11.76 4.28
N LEU A 131 10.40 12.09 2.98
CA LEU A 131 9.17 12.16 2.16
C LEU A 131 8.42 10.82 2.15
N ALA A 132 9.14 9.71 1.96
CA ALA A 132 8.55 8.37 2.02
C ALA A 132 7.89 8.08 3.37
N GLY A 133 8.52 8.50 4.47
CA GLY A 133 7.98 8.41 5.82
C GLY A 133 6.73 9.28 6.04
N CYS A 134 6.69 10.49 5.48
CA CYS A 134 5.50 11.35 5.50
C CYS A 134 4.32 10.68 4.79
N VAL A 135 4.55 10.08 3.62
CA VAL A 135 3.53 9.31 2.90
C VAL A 135 3.06 8.12 3.73
N ALA A 136 4.00 7.38 4.37
CA ALA A 136 3.65 6.27 5.24
C ALA A 136 2.72 6.70 6.38
N ASN A 137 3.06 7.80 7.09
CA ASN A 137 2.24 8.33 8.18
C ASN A 137 0.85 8.74 7.71
N ALA A 138 0.75 9.48 6.60
CA ALA A 138 -0.52 9.92 6.05
C ALA A 138 -1.44 8.72 5.71
N LEU A 139 -0.91 7.67 5.08
CA LEU A 139 -1.68 6.48 4.75
C LEU A 139 -2.03 5.63 5.98
N LEU A 140 -1.15 5.58 6.99
CA LEU A 140 -1.46 4.94 8.27
C LEU A 140 -2.62 5.65 8.97
N ASP A 141 -2.67 6.99 8.96
CA ASP A 141 -3.78 7.77 9.54
C ASP A 141 -5.09 7.54 8.78
N MET A 142 -5.03 7.26 7.49
CA MET A 142 -6.18 6.81 6.70
C MET A 142 -6.58 5.36 7.00
N GLY A 143 -5.77 4.61 7.78
CA GLY A 143 -6.02 3.24 8.22
C GLY A 143 -5.44 2.15 7.31
N TYR A 144 -4.64 2.50 6.33
CA TYR A 144 -3.95 1.52 5.47
C TYR A 144 -2.81 0.82 6.21
N SER A 145 -2.51 -0.41 5.78
CA SER A 145 -1.36 -1.17 6.26
C SER A 145 -0.12 -0.83 5.41
N VAL A 146 0.87 -0.23 6.04
CA VAL A 146 2.12 0.20 5.39
C VAL A 146 3.31 -0.45 6.09
N LEU A 147 4.31 -0.87 5.34
CA LEU A 147 5.62 -1.26 5.87
C LEU A 147 6.71 -0.44 5.19
N MET A 148 7.52 0.24 5.99
CA MET A 148 8.76 0.86 5.52
C MET A 148 9.94 -0.01 5.93
N THR A 149 10.74 -0.45 4.95
CA THR A 149 11.78 -1.45 5.13
C THR A 149 12.95 -1.21 4.18
N SER A 150 14.01 -1.99 4.30
CA SER A 150 15.13 -2.00 3.37
C SER A 150 15.51 -3.44 2.99
N THR A 151 16.31 -3.62 1.95
CA THR A 151 16.83 -4.93 1.54
C THR A 151 17.49 -5.67 2.70
N ARG A 152 18.34 -4.99 3.46
CA ARG A 152 19.03 -5.56 4.63
C ARG A 152 18.04 -6.08 5.67
N ARG A 153 16.97 -5.34 5.91
CA ARG A 153 15.95 -5.71 6.88
C ARG A 153 15.10 -6.89 6.40
N ILE A 154 14.70 -6.90 5.14
CA ILE A 154 13.98 -8.04 4.54
C ILE A 154 14.82 -9.30 4.71
N ARG A 155 16.13 -9.23 4.41
CA ARG A 155 17.06 -10.33 4.65
C ARG A 155 17.06 -10.79 6.11
N SER A 156 17.16 -9.86 7.05
CA SER A 156 17.11 -10.18 8.48
C SER A 156 15.76 -10.80 8.89
N MET A 157 14.64 -10.40 8.29
CA MET A 157 13.33 -11.01 8.52
C MET A 157 13.31 -12.47 8.02
N ILE A 158 13.90 -12.74 6.86
CA ILE A 158 14.02 -14.10 6.29
C ILE A 158 14.88 -14.97 7.22
N GLU A 159 16.05 -14.48 7.62
CA GLU A 159 16.97 -15.21 8.51
C GLU A 159 16.36 -15.54 9.89
N ARG A 160 15.54 -14.64 10.45
CA ARG A 160 14.90 -14.82 11.77
C ARG A 160 13.64 -15.67 11.73
N SER A 161 12.99 -15.79 10.59
CA SER A 161 11.65 -16.38 10.54
C SER A 161 11.63 -17.90 10.55
N TYR A 162 12.77 -18.61 10.65
CA TYR A 162 12.85 -20.07 10.45
C TYR A 162 11.98 -20.57 9.28
N GLY A 163 11.34 -19.64 8.60
CA GLY A 163 10.41 -19.85 7.52
C GLY A 163 11.07 -19.64 6.17
N SER A 164 10.39 -20.06 5.16
CA SER A 164 10.82 -19.82 3.80
C SER A 164 10.78 -18.33 3.46
N GLN A 165 11.68 -17.89 2.60
CA GLN A 165 11.63 -16.55 1.99
C GLN A 165 10.22 -16.22 1.46
N ASN A 166 9.52 -17.24 0.95
CA ASN A 166 8.15 -17.11 0.44
C ASN A 166 7.16 -16.59 1.50
N GLU A 167 7.26 -17.02 2.76
CA GLU A 167 6.35 -16.51 3.82
C GLU A 167 6.54 -15.01 4.06
N VAL A 168 7.79 -14.54 4.03
CA VAL A 168 8.08 -13.10 4.18
C VAL A 168 7.50 -12.33 2.99
N ILE A 169 7.72 -12.82 1.77
CA ILE A 169 7.19 -12.23 0.55
C ILE A 169 5.66 -12.20 0.57
N GLU A 170 4.99 -13.29 0.95
CA GLU A 170 3.53 -13.33 1.07
C GLU A 170 2.99 -12.31 2.08
N ARG A 171 3.68 -12.12 3.21
CA ARG A 171 3.31 -11.08 4.19
C ARG A 171 3.43 -9.67 3.61
N LEU A 172 4.49 -9.41 2.83
CA LEU A 172 4.66 -8.13 2.12
C LEU A 172 3.55 -7.92 1.10
N CYS A 173 3.16 -8.96 0.37
CA CYS A 173 2.10 -8.90 -0.64
C CYS A 173 0.68 -8.66 -0.06
N LYS A 174 0.48 -8.86 1.25
CA LYS A 174 -0.80 -8.59 1.93
C LYS A 174 -0.94 -7.14 2.42
N LEU A 175 0.11 -6.34 2.31
CA LEU A 175 0.10 -4.94 2.71
C LEU A 175 -0.56 -4.06 1.64
N ASP A 176 -1.03 -2.89 2.08
CA ASP A 176 -1.58 -1.88 1.17
C ASP A 176 -0.47 -1.10 0.45
N LEU A 177 0.66 -0.88 1.12
CA LEU A 177 1.85 -0.22 0.57
C LEU A 177 3.12 -0.82 1.18
N VAL A 178 4.14 -1.04 0.34
CA VAL A 178 5.50 -1.37 0.78
C VAL A 178 6.46 -0.26 0.35
N ILE A 179 7.23 0.27 1.30
CA ILE A 179 8.27 1.26 1.05
C ILE A 179 9.63 0.58 1.17
N LEU A 180 10.35 0.55 0.06
CA LEU A 180 11.69 -0.03 -0.05
C LEU A 180 12.71 1.11 -0.01
N ASP A 181 13.23 1.37 1.20
CA ASP A 181 14.15 2.47 1.43
C ASP A 181 15.59 2.11 1.03
N ASP A 182 16.26 3.07 0.42
CA ASP A 182 17.69 3.04 0.06
C ASP A 182 18.09 1.85 -0.84
N MET A 183 17.29 1.62 -1.88
CA MET A 183 17.53 0.57 -2.87
C MET A 183 18.63 0.94 -3.88
N PHE A 184 19.16 -0.09 -4.55
CA PHE A 184 20.15 0.03 -5.62
C PHE A 184 21.51 0.60 -5.14
N ARG A 185 21.97 0.15 -3.97
CA ARG A 185 23.33 0.47 -3.50
C ARG A 185 24.37 -0.34 -4.27
N ASP A 186 25.47 0.31 -4.65
CA ASP A 186 26.61 -0.31 -5.35
C ASP A 186 27.25 -1.49 -4.57
N LYS A 187 26.97 -1.61 -3.27
CA LYS A 187 27.54 -2.62 -2.37
C LYS A 187 26.60 -3.77 -2.03
N ASP A 188 25.50 -3.93 -2.75
CA ASP A 188 24.60 -5.05 -2.51
C ASP A 188 25.29 -6.38 -2.86
N THR A 189 25.23 -7.33 -1.91
CA THR A 189 25.72 -8.70 -2.14
C THR A 189 24.84 -9.43 -3.16
N GLU A 190 25.37 -10.50 -3.79
CA GLU A 190 24.57 -11.30 -4.71
C GLU A 190 23.26 -11.79 -4.07
N ALA A 191 23.33 -12.35 -2.87
CA ALA A 191 22.14 -12.76 -2.12
C ALA A 191 21.19 -11.58 -1.80
N GLY A 192 21.71 -10.38 -1.58
CA GLY A 192 20.89 -9.17 -1.42
C GLY A 192 20.16 -8.80 -2.70
N ARG A 193 20.80 -8.94 -3.85
CA ARG A 193 20.19 -8.67 -5.16
C ARG A 193 19.10 -9.69 -5.51
N GLU A 194 19.29 -10.97 -5.20
CA GLU A 194 18.28 -12.01 -5.38
C GLU A 194 17.02 -11.70 -4.56
N ILE A 195 17.18 -11.37 -3.28
CA ILE A 195 16.06 -10.99 -2.40
C ILE A 195 15.31 -9.77 -2.97
N VAL A 196 16.04 -8.75 -3.42
CA VAL A 196 15.44 -7.56 -4.05
C VAL A 196 14.64 -7.93 -5.28
N PHE A 197 15.20 -8.80 -6.13
CA PHE A 197 14.50 -9.28 -7.33
C PHE A 197 13.21 -10.01 -6.96
N ASP A 198 13.28 -11.01 -6.09
CA ASP A 198 12.13 -11.85 -5.72
C ASP A 198 11.02 -11.02 -5.05
N VAL A 199 11.38 -10.12 -4.12
CA VAL A 199 10.42 -9.23 -3.47
C VAL A 199 9.78 -8.29 -4.48
N THR A 200 10.57 -7.63 -5.33
CA THR A 200 10.06 -6.68 -6.31
C THR A 200 9.19 -7.36 -7.35
N ASP A 201 9.58 -8.55 -7.81
CA ASP A 201 8.82 -9.37 -8.76
C ASP A 201 7.46 -9.79 -8.19
N ALA A 202 7.43 -10.24 -6.94
CA ALA A 202 6.20 -10.64 -6.26
C ALA A 202 5.25 -9.44 -6.07
N LEU A 203 5.75 -8.31 -5.56
CA LEU A 203 4.97 -7.09 -5.38
C LEU A 203 4.44 -6.56 -6.73
N TYR A 204 5.26 -6.65 -7.79
CA TYR A 204 4.86 -6.30 -9.14
C TYR A 204 3.72 -7.19 -9.65
N LYS A 205 3.85 -8.52 -9.56
CA LYS A 205 2.83 -9.49 -9.99
C LYS A 205 1.52 -9.34 -9.22
N MET A 206 1.61 -9.12 -7.91
CA MET A 206 0.45 -8.93 -7.03
C MET A 206 -0.15 -7.52 -7.08
N ARG A 207 0.42 -6.63 -7.89
CA ARG A 207 0.00 -5.22 -8.02
C ARG A 207 -0.06 -4.47 -6.68
N VAL A 208 0.86 -4.80 -5.77
CA VAL A 208 1.02 -4.06 -4.52
C VAL A 208 1.70 -2.73 -4.85
N PRO A 209 1.13 -1.58 -4.45
CA PRO A 209 1.80 -0.29 -4.57
C PRO A 209 3.14 -0.29 -3.83
N ILE A 210 4.16 0.31 -4.43
CA ILE A 210 5.48 0.44 -3.80
C ILE A 210 5.98 1.88 -3.86
N ILE A 211 6.70 2.28 -2.84
CA ILE A 211 7.56 3.46 -2.90
C ILE A 211 9.01 2.98 -2.79
N VAL A 212 9.83 3.41 -3.73
CA VAL A 212 11.25 3.10 -3.72
C VAL A 212 12.03 4.39 -3.50
N THR A 213 12.96 4.41 -2.56
CA THR A 213 13.95 5.49 -2.45
C THR A 213 15.31 4.99 -2.89
N THR A 214 16.07 5.83 -3.58
CA THR A 214 17.41 5.48 -4.05
C THR A 214 18.32 6.70 -4.20
N ASN A 215 19.61 6.47 -4.01
CA ASN A 215 20.65 7.45 -4.30
C ASN A 215 21.21 7.29 -5.73
N ALA A 216 20.65 6.38 -6.53
CA ALA A 216 21.06 6.20 -7.92
C ALA A 216 20.87 7.50 -8.72
N SER A 217 21.82 7.78 -9.60
CA SER A 217 21.71 8.91 -10.52
C SER A 217 20.70 8.64 -11.63
N VAL A 218 20.25 9.70 -12.31
CA VAL A 218 19.42 9.59 -13.51
C VAL A 218 20.03 8.63 -14.53
N GLU A 219 21.35 8.72 -14.71
CA GLU A 219 22.12 7.89 -15.64
C GLU A 219 22.10 6.42 -15.23
N SER A 220 22.33 6.10 -13.94
CA SER A 220 22.27 4.73 -13.41
C SER A 220 20.87 4.14 -13.50
N LEU A 221 19.84 4.95 -13.37
CA LEU A 221 18.45 4.50 -13.55
C LEU A 221 18.12 4.30 -15.04
N LYS A 222 18.73 5.07 -15.93
CA LYS A 222 18.54 4.93 -17.39
C LYS A 222 19.26 3.69 -17.94
N TYR A 223 20.47 3.43 -17.44
CA TYR A 223 21.33 2.33 -17.85
C TYR A 223 21.73 1.47 -16.63
N PRO A 224 20.78 0.72 -16.04
CA PRO A 224 21.08 -0.07 -14.86
C PRO A 224 22.02 -1.23 -15.21
N PRO A 225 22.90 -1.62 -14.26
CA PRO A 225 23.75 -2.81 -14.44
C PRO A 225 22.90 -4.06 -14.62
N GLU A 226 23.39 -5.02 -15.43
CA GLU A 226 22.63 -6.22 -15.84
C GLU A 226 21.89 -6.95 -14.71
N PRO A 227 22.49 -7.25 -13.54
CA PRO A 227 21.77 -7.97 -12.50
C PRO A 227 20.55 -7.21 -11.94
N MET A 228 20.55 -5.87 -12.04
CA MET A 228 19.49 -5.02 -11.50
C MET A 228 18.51 -4.49 -12.55
N ARG A 229 18.80 -4.66 -13.83
CA ARG A 229 17.96 -4.17 -14.93
C ARG A 229 16.50 -4.62 -14.80
N PRO A 230 16.18 -5.90 -14.59
CA PRO A 230 14.80 -6.34 -14.50
C PRO A 230 14.04 -5.71 -13.33
N VAL A 231 14.72 -5.46 -12.21
CA VAL A 231 14.14 -4.80 -11.03
C VAL A 231 13.83 -3.34 -11.32
N VAL A 232 14.83 -2.62 -11.86
CA VAL A 232 14.70 -1.20 -12.21
C VAL A 232 13.60 -0.98 -13.24
N ASP A 233 13.50 -1.86 -14.23
CA ASP A 233 12.48 -1.75 -15.29
C ASP A 233 11.06 -1.95 -14.72
N ARG A 234 10.83 -2.93 -13.83
CA ARG A 234 9.54 -3.10 -13.13
C ARG A 234 9.18 -1.88 -12.26
N VAL A 235 10.17 -1.35 -11.54
CA VAL A 235 9.96 -0.14 -10.73
C VAL A 235 9.61 1.05 -11.61
N LYS A 236 10.30 1.24 -12.73
CA LYS A 236 10.05 2.36 -13.67
C LYS A 236 8.70 2.25 -14.36
N GLU A 237 8.23 1.04 -14.66
CA GLU A 237 6.92 0.80 -15.27
C GLU A 237 5.77 1.20 -14.35
N ARG A 238 5.92 0.89 -13.03
CA ARG A 238 4.85 1.09 -12.06
C ARG A 238 4.94 2.38 -11.26
N CYS A 239 6.14 2.92 -11.13
CA CYS A 239 6.41 4.04 -10.25
C CYS A 239 6.60 5.34 -11.03
N ARG A 240 5.87 6.38 -10.63
CA ARG A 240 6.16 7.74 -11.07
C ARG A 240 7.51 8.16 -10.51
N ARG A 241 8.39 8.64 -11.38
CA ARG A 241 9.73 9.09 -11.00
C ARG A 241 9.65 10.51 -10.46
N VAL A 242 10.20 10.71 -9.27
CA VAL A 242 10.24 11.99 -8.56
C VAL A 242 11.68 12.25 -8.14
N GLU A 243 12.30 13.25 -8.73
CA GLU A 243 13.63 13.69 -8.32
C GLU A 243 13.54 14.60 -7.11
N VAL A 244 14.33 14.31 -6.07
CA VAL A 244 14.43 15.13 -4.87
C VAL A 244 15.71 15.95 -4.95
N THR A 245 15.59 17.24 -5.29
CA THR A 245 16.70 18.13 -5.67
C THR A 245 17.15 19.08 -4.58
N GLY A 246 16.39 19.27 -3.52
CA GLY A 246 16.65 20.21 -2.43
C GLY A 246 18.06 20.15 -1.81
N PRO A 247 18.42 21.03 -0.88
CA PRO A 247 19.71 21.05 -0.23
C PRO A 247 19.96 19.81 0.63
N ASN A 248 21.23 19.56 0.98
CA ASN A 248 21.56 18.50 1.93
C ASN A 248 21.07 18.88 3.34
N ARG A 249 19.91 18.36 3.72
CA ARG A 249 19.23 18.67 4.99
C ARG A 249 19.98 18.19 6.24
N ARG A 250 20.92 17.24 6.10
CA ARG A 250 21.77 16.79 7.20
C ARG A 250 22.83 17.82 7.59
N GLN A 251 23.27 18.62 6.63
CA GLN A 251 24.26 19.68 6.86
C GLN A 251 23.62 20.96 7.41
N VAL A 252 22.38 21.26 7.01
CA VAL A 252 21.65 22.47 7.49
C VAL A 252 21.25 22.36 8.97
N LYS A 253 21.05 21.16 9.51
CA LYS A 253 20.76 20.96 10.94
C LYS A 253 21.99 21.03 11.87
N ALA A 254 23.18 21.07 11.32
CA ALA A 254 24.44 21.10 12.06
C ALA A 254 25.05 22.52 12.17
N ALA A 255 24.43 23.53 11.61
CA ALA A 255 24.72 24.94 11.73
C ALA A 255 23.66 25.65 12.58
#